data_84609bffa99de7d851368b2b890384ad
#
_entry.id   84609bffa99de7d851368b2b890384ad
#
_cell.length_a   1.000
_cell.length_b   1.000
_cell.length_c   1.000
_cell.angle_alpha   90.00
_cell.angle_beta   90.00
_cell.angle_gamma   90.00
#
_symmetry.space_group_name_H-M   'P 1'
#
loop_
_entity.id
_entity.type
_entity.pdbx_description
1 polymer ?
#
loop_
_entity_poly.entity_id
_entity_poly.type
_entity_poly.pdbx_seq_one_letter_code
_entity_poly.pdbx_strand_id
1 'polypeptide(L)'
;MKEYIFGVRNNIHIFDLRITVNLLNLALVKIHETTSKSGKILFVGTKKQCEETVKELASINNNFFVNKRWLGGTLTNWNTISNSIKRLDEIESFLNDESASNNLSKKELLDISREKQKLELNIGGIRKLNGKPDLLVILDVLKDRIAVLEAKKLNIPVVGIVDSNADPELIDYVIPGNDDALRSINLYKKYLIETIKDASNFIENEKDTEQNEQTK
;
A
#
# COMPACT_ATOMS: atom_id res chain seq x y z
N MET A 1 15.11 14.34 -10.62
CA MET A 1 15.34 14.77 -9.19
C MET A 1 16.06 16.09 -9.01
N LYS A 2 16.83 16.63 -9.98
CA LYS A 2 17.58 17.89 -9.80
C LYS A 2 16.72 19.08 -9.34
N GLU A 3 15.48 19.17 -9.79
CA GLU A 3 14.54 20.25 -9.45
C GLU A 3 14.10 20.25 -7.98
N TYR A 4 14.22 19.11 -7.29
CA TYR A 4 13.80 18.92 -5.89
C TYR A 4 14.98 19.05 -4.92
N ILE A 5 16.23 19.21 -5.42
CA ILE A 5 17.45 19.25 -4.61
C ILE A 5 17.86 20.69 -4.39
N PHE A 6 17.90 21.12 -3.13
CA PHE A 6 18.39 22.45 -2.73
C PHE A 6 19.91 22.57 -2.91
N GLY A 7 20.65 21.49 -2.65
CA GLY A 7 22.11 21.49 -2.74
C GLY A 7 22.73 20.16 -2.33
N VAL A 8 24.06 20.11 -2.36
CA VAL A 8 24.85 18.93 -1.97
C VAL A 8 25.87 19.34 -0.91
N ARG A 9 25.94 18.61 0.18
CA ARG A 9 26.93 18.80 1.24
C ARG A 9 27.54 17.45 1.62
N ASN A 10 28.86 17.35 1.56
CA ASN A 10 29.58 16.09 1.85
C ASN A 10 29.05 14.88 1.05
N ASN A 11 28.78 15.08 -0.24
CA ASN A 11 28.17 14.09 -1.15
C ASN A 11 26.75 13.63 -0.74
N ILE A 12 26.09 14.34 0.16
CA ILE A 12 24.71 14.08 0.56
C ILE A 12 23.80 15.12 -0.10
N HIS A 13 22.77 14.69 -0.83
CA HIS A 13 21.77 15.56 -1.41
C HIS A 13 20.84 16.10 -0.33
N ILE A 14 20.56 17.39 -0.37
CA ILE A 14 19.63 18.07 0.54
C ILE A 14 18.41 18.48 -0.27
N PHE A 15 17.23 17.97 0.09
CA PHE A 15 15.98 18.34 -0.55
C PHE A 15 15.54 19.77 -0.21
N ASP A 16 14.90 20.46 -1.15
CA ASP A 16 14.20 21.70 -0.87
C ASP A 16 12.85 21.40 -0.19
N LEU A 17 12.82 21.54 1.13
CA LEU A 17 11.65 21.22 1.92
C LEU A 17 10.42 22.08 1.58
N ARG A 18 10.60 23.26 0.98
CA ARG A 18 9.48 24.11 0.53
C ARG A 18 8.72 23.40 -0.61
N ILE A 19 9.46 22.77 -1.52
CA ILE A 19 8.89 21.99 -2.60
C ILE A 19 8.27 20.70 -2.04
N THR A 20 8.99 20.02 -1.14
CA THR A 20 8.49 18.79 -0.50
C THR A 20 7.14 19.02 0.18
N VAL A 21 6.98 20.08 0.97
CA VAL A 21 5.72 20.39 1.68
C VAL A 21 4.57 20.63 0.71
N ASN A 22 4.79 21.41 -0.35
CA ASN A 22 3.76 21.69 -1.34
C ASN A 22 3.30 20.41 -2.07
N LEU A 23 4.25 19.58 -2.50
CA LEU A 23 3.95 18.33 -3.20
C LEU A 23 3.34 17.27 -2.27
N LEU A 24 3.80 17.20 -1.02
CA LEU A 24 3.16 16.37 0.01
C LEU A 24 1.70 16.75 0.18
N ASN A 25 1.38 18.04 0.30
CA ASN A 25 0.00 18.49 0.43
C ASN A 25 -0.86 18.07 -0.77
N LEU A 26 -0.36 18.17 -2.00
CA LEU A 26 -1.07 17.69 -3.19
C LEU A 26 -1.33 16.18 -3.13
N ALA A 27 -0.34 15.41 -2.69
CA ALA A 27 -0.49 13.97 -2.50
C ALA A 27 -1.53 13.63 -1.42
N LEU A 28 -1.52 14.35 -0.28
CA LEU A 28 -2.50 14.18 0.79
C LEU A 28 -3.93 14.53 0.34
N VAL A 29 -4.10 15.59 -0.44
CA VAL A 29 -5.41 15.93 -1.04
C VAL A 29 -5.91 14.79 -1.91
N LYS A 30 -5.05 14.17 -2.73
CA LYS A 30 -5.45 13.05 -3.57
C LYS A 30 -5.84 11.82 -2.75
N ILE A 31 -5.12 11.53 -1.67
CA ILE A 31 -5.44 10.44 -0.75
C ILE A 31 -6.79 10.71 -0.06
N HIS A 32 -7.00 11.94 0.42
CA HIS A 32 -8.26 12.36 1.04
C HIS A 32 -9.44 12.19 0.07
N GLU A 33 -9.34 12.70 -1.16
CA GLU A 33 -10.38 12.54 -2.19
C GLU A 33 -10.71 11.08 -2.48
N THR A 34 -9.67 10.23 -2.57
CA THR A 34 -9.87 8.79 -2.85
C THR A 34 -10.57 8.11 -1.67
N THR A 35 -10.14 8.40 -0.45
CA THR A 35 -10.75 7.85 0.77
C THR A 35 -12.19 8.34 0.93
N SER A 36 -12.47 9.63 0.74
CA SER A 36 -13.82 10.21 0.86
C SER A 36 -14.83 9.61 -0.14
N LYS A 37 -14.33 9.12 -1.29
CA LYS A 37 -15.15 8.39 -2.26
C LYS A 37 -15.24 6.89 -1.99
N SER A 38 -14.80 6.43 -0.82
CA SER A 38 -14.69 5.00 -0.47
C SER A 38 -13.83 4.20 -1.47
N GLY A 39 -12.88 4.87 -2.13
CA GLY A 39 -11.94 4.25 -3.06
C GLY A 39 -10.94 3.34 -2.37
N LYS A 40 -10.45 2.35 -3.10
CA LYS A 40 -9.49 1.35 -2.62
C LYS A 40 -8.07 1.87 -2.76
N ILE A 41 -7.37 2.02 -1.66
CA ILE A 41 -5.95 2.40 -1.65
C ILE A 41 -5.09 1.17 -1.38
N LEU A 42 -4.06 0.98 -2.21
CA LEU A 42 -3.04 -0.05 -2.02
C LEU A 42 -1.72 0.60 -1.59
N PHE A 43 -1.29 0.32 -0.36
CA PHE A 43 0.00 0.75 0.18
C PHE A 43 1.09 -0.26 -0.14
N VAL A 44 2.22 0.20 -0.68
CA VAL A 44 3.36 -0.65 -1.05
C VAL A 44 4.63 -0.14 -0.38
N GLY A 45 5.34 -1.05 0.26
CA GLY A 45 6.62 -0.75 0.88
C GLY A 45 7.32 -2.04 1.30
N THR A 46 8.09 -2.61 0.39
CA THR A 46 8.78 -3.90 0.61
C THR A 46 10.11 -3.75 1.35
N LYS A 47 10.57 -2.51 1.59
CA LYS A 47 11.75 -2.21 2.40
C LYS A 47 11.48 -2.53 3.86
N LYS A 48 12.43 -3.15 4.55
CA LYS A 48 12.27 -3.57 5.94
C LYS A 48 11.77 -2.44 6.86
N GLN A 49 12.23 -1.21 6.62
CA GLN A 49 11.85 -0.02 7.38
C GLN A 49 10.38 0.39 7.13
N CYS A 50 9.81 0.02 5.96
CA CYS A 50 8.45 0.40 5.55
C CYS A 50 7.41 -0.68 5.87
N GLU A 51 7.83 -1.93 6.14
CA GLU A 51 6.95 -3.09 6.30
C GLU A 51 5.81 -2.88 7.30
N GLU A 52 6.13 -2.37 8.48
CA GLU A 52 5.16 -2.13 9.54
C GLU A 52 4.29 -0.90 9.22
N THR A 53 4.92 0.14 8.67
CA THR A 53 4.24 1.37 8.28
C THR A 53 3.11 1.12 7.28
N VAL A 54 3.34 0.33 6.22
CA VAL A 54 2.29 0.07 5.22
C VAL A 54 1.17 -0.80 5.80
N LYS A 55 1.48 -1.71 6.71
CA LYS A 55 0.48 -2.52 7.41
C LYS A 55 -0.40 -1.68 8.33
N GLU A 56 0.19 -0.77 9.10
CA GLU A 56 -0.55 0.17 9.93
C GLU A 56 -1.46 1.07 9.10
N LEU A 57 -0.94 1.66 8.00
CA LEU A 57 -1.71 2.50 7.07
C LEU A 57 -2.91 1.76 6.49
N ALA A 58 -2.72 0.51 6.07
CA ALA A 58 -3.78 -0.30 5.49
C ALA A 58 -4.85 -0.72 6.52
N SER A 59 -4.49 -0.85 7.80
CA SER A 59 -5.45 -1.19 8.85
C SER A 59 -6.48 -0.08 9.10
N ILE A 60 -6.18 1.16 8.67
CA ILE A 60 -7.10 2.27 8.76
C ILE A 60 -8.01 2.24 7.53
N ASN A 61 -9.33 2.25 7.77
CA ASN A 61 -10.34 2.26 6.71
C ASN A 61 -10.30 1.04 5.75
N ASN A 62 -9.85 -0.13 6.24
CA ASN A 62 -9.82 -1.39 5.47
C ASN A 62 -9.14 -1.28 4.10
N ASN A 63 -8.04 -0.55 4.02
CA ASN A 63 -7.18 -0.46 2.85
C ASN A 63 -6.32 -1.72 2.66
N PHE A 64 -5.52 -1.76 1.62
CA PHE A 64 -4.75 -2.92 1.21
C PHE A 64 -3.25 -2.64 1.28
N PHE A 65 -2.43 -3.71 1.40
CA PHE A 65 -0.99 -3.53 1.47
C PHE A 65 -0.20 -4.67 0.85
N VAL A 66 1.03 -4.33 0.41
CA VAL A 66 2.10 -5.27 0.10
C VAL A 66 3.36 -4.79 0.81
N ASN A 67 3.82 -5.59 1.80
CA ASN A 67 4.94 -5.19 2.66
C ASN A 67 6.14 -6.14 2.64
N LYS A 68 6.08 -7.28 1.95
CA LYS A 68 7.20 -8.23 1.88
C LYS A 68 7.85 -8.27 0.50
N ARG A 69 7.09 -8.64 -0.50
CA ARG A 69 7.59 -8.73 -1.87
C ARG A 69 6.48 -8.45 -2.86
N TRP A 70 6.73 -7.52 -3.76
CA TRP A 70 5.86 -7.35 -4.91
C TRP A 70 6.05 -8.53 -5.88
N LEU A 71 5.00 -9.26 -6.17
CA LEU A 71 5.02 -10.32 -7.17
C LEU A 71 4.76 -9.68 -8.54
N GLY A 72 5.65 -9.94 -9.52
CA GLY A 72 5.41 -9.45 -10.88
C GLY A 72 4.04 -9.94 -11.38
N GLY A 73 3.25 -9.02 -11.91
CA GLY A 73 1.88 -9.31 -12.34
C GLY A 73 0.81 -9.14 -11.25
N THR A 74 1.15 -8.62 -10.08
CA THR A 74 0.17 -8.43 -8.99
C THR A 74 -1.05 -7.63 -9.44
N LEU A 75 -0.89 -6.61 -10.26
CA LEU A 75 -2.01 -5.85 -10.83
C LEU A 75 -2.33 -6.27 -12.26
N THR A 76 -1.31 -6.49 -13.09
CA THR A 76 -1.47 -6.76 -14.52
C THR A 76 -1.89 -8.19 -14.84
N ASN A 77 -1.70 -9.14 -13.93
CA ASN A 77 -2.12 -10.54 -14.05
C ASN A 77 -2.96 -10.97 -12.84
N TRP A 78 -4.04 -10.22 -12.58
CA TRP A 78 -4.92 -10.45 -11.44
C TRP A 78 -5.51 -11.87 -11.38
N ASN A 79 -5.75 -12.50 -12.51
CA ASN A 79 -6.27 -13.88 -12.55
C ASN A 79 -5.33 -14.87 -11.83
N THR A 80 -4.02 -14.76 -12.05
CA THR A 80 -3.04 -15.61 -11.35
C THR A 80 -2.99 -15.31 -9.86
N ILE A 81 -3.04 -14.03 -9.47
CA ILE A 81 -3.08 -13.62 -8.06
C ILE A 81 -4.37 -14.11 -7.39
N SER A 82 -5.52 -13.97 -8.05
CA SER A 82 -6.82 -14.47 -7.56
C SER A 82 -6.81 -15.98 -7.33
N ASN A 83 -6.17 -16.75 -8.22
CA ASN A 83 -6.01 -18.20 -8.02
C ASN A 83 -5.12 -18.51 -6.80
N SER A 84 -4.06 -17.71 -6.58
CA SER A 84 -3.21 -17.85 -5.39
C SER A 84 -3.97 -17.48 -4.10
N ILE A 85 -4.87 -16.50 -4.14
CA ILE A 85 -5.76 -16.14 -3.03
C ILE A 85 -6.72 -17.30 -2.73
N LYS A 86 -7.38 -17.87 -3.76
CA LYS A 86 -8.25 -19.04 -3.59
C LYS A 86 -7.50 -20.23 -2.98
N ARG A 87 -6.26 -20.46 -3.44
CA ARG A 87 -5.40 -21.52 -2.87
C ARG A 87 -5.10 -21.28 -1.39
N LEU A 88 -4.87 -20.03 -0.98
CA LEU A 88 -4.70 -19.67 0.43
C LEU A 88 -5.98 -19.97 1.25
N ASP A 89 -7.16 -19.61 0.70
CA ASP A 89 -8.46 -19.87 1.33
C ASP A 89 -8.73 -21.37 1.48
N GLU A 90 -8.40 -22.17 0.46
CA GLU A 90 -8.52 -23.64 0.48
C GLU A 90 -7.61 -24.25 1.55
N ILE A 91 -6.35 -23.86 1.60
CA ILE A 91 -5.39 -24.33 2.61
C ILE A 91 -5.88 -23.99 4.02
N GLU A 92 -6.38 -22.77 4.20
CA GLU A 92 -6.87 -22.32 5.50
C GLU A 92 -8.10 -23.13 5.94
N SER A 93 -9.05 -23.35 5.05
CA SER A 93 -10.22 -24.18 5.28
C SER A 93 -9.84 -25.63 5.61
N PHE A 94 -8.88 -26.18 4.85
CA PHE A 94 -8.36 -27.54 5.07
C PHE A 94 -7.67 -27.71 6.43
N LEU A 95 -6.85 -26.74 6.85
CA LEU A 95 -6.15 -26.78 8.14
C LEU A 95 -7.10 -26.61 9.33
N ASN A 96 -8.25 -25.96 9.13
CA ASN A 96 -9.28 -25.78 10.14
C ASN A 96 -10.22 -27.01 10.28
N ASP A 97 -10.21 -27.92 9.31
CA ASP A 97 -10.95 -29.18 9.37
C ASP A 97 -10.10 -30.27 10.05
N GLU A 98 -10.40 -30.54 11.32
CA GLU A 98 -9.69 -31.56 12.11
C GLU A 98 -9.79 -32.95 11.50
N SER A 99 -10.89 -33.28 10.84
CA SER A 99 -11.10 -34.61 10.22
C SER A 99 -10.22 -34.79 8.97
N ALA A 100 -10.03 -33.74 8.19
CA ALA A 100 -9.18 -33.76 7.01
C ALA A 100 -7.69 -33.74 7.38
N SER A 101 -7.30 -32.96 8.39
CA SER A 101 -5.91 -32.80 8.83
C SER A 101 -5.34 -34.04 9.52
N ASN A 102 -6.17 -34.82 10.25
CA ASN A 102 -5.74 -36.04 10.95
C ASN A 102 -5.32 -37.19 10.02
N ASN A 103 -5.70 -37.15 8.74
CA ASN A 103 -5.35 -38.16 7.76
C ASN A 103 -3.98 -37.95 7.10
N LEU A 104 -3.30 -36.82 7.37
CA LEU A 104 -2.01 -36.49 6.80
C LEU A 104 -0.85 -36.82 7.75
N SER A 105 0.29 -37.12 7.15
CA SER A 105 1.55 -37.25 7.88
C SER A 105 2.01 -35.88 8.43
N LYS A 106 2.78 -35.93 9.52
CA LYS A 106 3.37 -34.70 10.11
C LYS A 106 4.18 -33.88 9.10
N LYS A 107 4.83 -34.53 8.13
CA LYS A 107 5.62 -33.88 7.07
C LYS A 107 4.70 -33.11 6.12
N GLU A 108 3.63 -33.73 5.64
CA GLU A 108 2.68 -33.08 4.73
C GLU A 108 1.98 -31.88 5.40
N LEU A 109 1.60 -31.99 6.66
CA LEU A 109 1.06 -30.85 7.42
C LEU A 109 2.04 -29.71 7.54
N LEU A 110 3.33 -30.00 7.75
CA LEU A 110 4.36 -28.98 7.81
C LEU A 110 4.55 -28.29 6.46
N ASP A 111 4.55 -29.02 5.36
CA ASP A 111 4.69 -28.47 4.01
C ASP A 111 3.51 -27.58 3.62
N ILE A 112 2.29 -28.00 3.93
CA ILE A 112 1.06 -27.18 3.75
C ILE A 112 1.11 -25.91 4.62
N SER A 113 1.55 -26.01 5.87
CA SER A 113 1.69 -24.86 6.76
C SER A 113 2.72 -23.86 6.24
N ARG A 114 3.82 -24.33 5.67
CA ARG A 114 4.84 -23.48 5.03
C ARG A 114 4.30 -22.79 3.77
N GLU A 115 3.52 -23.52 2.96
CA GLU A 115 2.85 -22.95 1.78
C GLU A 115 1.89 -21.83 2.21
N LYS A 116 1.01 -22.08 3.22
CA LYS A 116 0.13 -21.07 3.80
C LYS A 116 0.89 -19.82 4.23
N GLN A 117 1.93 -20.00 5.04
CA GLN A 117 2.74 -18.89 5.55
C GLN A 117 3.35 -18.05 4.42
N LYS A 118 3.87 -18.71 3.37
CA LYS A 118 4.46 -18.04 2.21
C LYS A 118 3.42 -17.24 1.42
N LEU A 119 2.24 -17.79 1.21
CA LEU A 119 1.14 -17.10 0.53
C LEU A 119 0.65 -15.92 1.37
N GLU A 120 0.38 -16.12 2.66
CA GLU A 120 -0.07 -15.07 3.58
C GLU A 120 0.90 -13.89 3.62
N LEU A 121 2.20 -14.14 3.70
CA LEU A 121 3.24 -13.09 3.71
C LEU A 121 3.24 -12.25 2.42
N ASN A 122 2.95 -12.84 1.26
CA ASN A 122 3.08 -12.15 -0.02
C ASN A 122 1.77 -11.51 -0.50
N ILE A 123 0.63 -12.17 -0.26
CA ILE A 123 -0.67 -11.76 -0.82
C ILE A 123 -1.77 -11.54 0.24
N GLY A 124 -1.51 -11.84 1.51
CA GLY A 124 -2.49 -11.68 2.59
C GLY A 124 -3.06 -10.26 2.66
N GLY A 125 -2.21 -9.24 2.48
CA GLY A 125 -2.64 -7.84 2.52
C GLY A 125 -3.50 -7.38 1.35
N ILE A 126 -3.60 -8.17 0.26
CA ILE A 126 -4.44 -7.87 -0.92
C ILE A 126 -5.60 -8.88 -1.09
N ARG A 127 -5.77 -9.81 -0.14
CA ARG A 127 -6.77 -10.90 -0.21
C ARG A 127 -8.19 -10.40 -0.53
N LYS A 128 -8.57 -9.25 0.01
CA LYS A 128 -9.92 -8.66 -0.15
C LYS A 128 -9.99 -7.56 -1.22
N LEU A 129 -8.92 -7.31 -1.96
CA LEU A 129 -8.85 -6.20 -2.93
C LEU A 129 -9.86 -6.35 -4.08
N ASN A 130 -10.10 -7.60 -4.55
CA ASN A 130 -11.05 -7.91 -5.63
C ASN A 130 -10.85 -7.05 -6.88
N GLY A 131 -9.63 -7.02 -7.43
CA GLY A 131 -9.31 -6.33 -8.67
C GLY A 131 -8.31 -5.19 -8.52
N LYS A 132 -8.54 -4.08 -9.22
CA LYS A 132 -7.65 -2.92 -9.23
C LYS A 132 -7.91 -2.01 -8.04
N PRO A 133 -6.86 -1.41 -7.43
CA PRO A 133 -7.02 -0.27 -6.53
C PRO A 133 -7.31 1.02 -7.32
N ASP A 134 -7.89 2.00 -6.67
CA ASP A 134 -8.14 3.33 -7.23
C ASP A 134 -6.92 4.26 -7.08
N LEU A 135 -6.05 3.95 -6.11
CA LEU A 135 -4.82 4.68 -5.85
C LEU A 135 -3.73 3.73 -5.34
N LEU A 136 -2.52 3.91 -5.85
CA LEU A 136 -1.32 3.23 -5.35
C LEU A 136 -0.46 4.21 -4.56
N VAL A 137 -0.07 3.86 -3.34
CA VAL A 137 0.82 4.67 -2.49
C VAL A 137 2.09 3.87 -2.21
N ILE A 138 3.25 4.38 -2.67
CA ILE A 138 4.54 3.68 -2.61
C ILE A 138 5.49 4.44 -1.69
N LEU A 139 6.08 3.75 -0.72
CA LEU A 139 7.02 4.36 0.23
C LEU A 139 8.48 4.34 -0.23
N ASP A 140 8.84 3.47 -1.17
CA ASP A 140 10.16 3.42 -1.83
C ASP A 140 9.95 3.08 -3.31
N VAL A 141 9.99 4.12 -4.14
CA VAL A 141 9.71 4.02 -5.58
C VAL A 141 10.80 3.23 -6.31
N LEU A 142 12.06 3.34 -5.88
CA LEU A 142 13.17 2.66 -6.53
C LEU A 142 13.07 1.13 -6.34
N LYS A 143 12.82 0.70 -5.11
CA LYS A 143 12.72 -0.72 -4.78
C LYS A 143 11.47 -1.36 -5.35
N ASP A 144 10.34 -0.66 -5.29
CA ASP A 144 9.05 -1.15 -5.74
C ASP A 144 8.69 -0.68 -7.16
N ARG A 145 9.71 -0.42 -8.00
CA ARG A 145 9.56 0.07 -9.38
C ARG A 145 8.61 -0.78 -10.23
N ILE A 146 8.57 -2.09 -10.03
CA ILE A 146 7.68 -2.99 -10.78
C ILE A 146 6.21 -2.62 -10.49
N ALA A 147 5.87 -2.30 -9.25
CA ALA A 147 4.53 -1.85 -8.88
C ALA A 147 4.14 -0.56 -9.60
N VAL A 148 5.06 0.40 -9.72
CA VAL A 148 4.86 1.65 -10.48
C VAL A 148 4.56 1.36 -11.94
N LEU A 149 5.37 0.52 -12.59
CA LEU A 149 5.19 0.18 -14.01
C LEU A 149 3.86 -0.53 -14.28
N GLU A 150 3.44 -1.43 -13.37
CA GLU A 150 2.15 -2.10 -13.49
C GLU A 150 0.98 -1.13 -13.30
N ALA A 151 1.06 -0.22 -12.32
CA ALA A 151 0.05 0.80 -12.08
C ALA A 151 -0.11 1.72 -13.30
N LYS A 152 1.00 2.19 -13.87
CA LYS A 152 1.00 3.00 -15.11
C LYS A 152 0.35 2.28 -16.28
N LYS A 153 0.67 1.00 -16.49
CA LYS A 153 0.05 0.18 -17.54
C LYS A 153 -1.47 0.08 -17.40
N LEU A 154 -1.99 0.16 -16.19
CA LEU A 154 -3.42 0.07 -15.88
C LEU A 154 -4.09 1.43 -15.67
N ASN A 155 -3.35 2.54 -15.87
CA ASN A 155 -3.79 3.92 -15.60
C ASN A 155 -4.29 4.11 -14.16
N ILE A 156 -3.60 3.51 -13.20
CA ILE A 156 -3.84 3.69 -11.77
C ILE A 156 -2.94 4.85 -11.31
N PRO A 157 -3.47 5.91 -10.69
CA PRO A 157 -2.66 7.01 -10.18
C PRO A 157 -1.74 6.54 -9.06
N VAL A 158 -0.52 7.09 -9.05
CA VAL A 158 0.54 6.71 -8.11
C VAL A 158 0.98 7.90 -7.29
N VAL A 159 0.91 7.77 -5.98
CA VAL A 159 1.61 8.62 -4.99
C VAL A 159 2.90 7.91 -4.61
N GLY A 160 4.02 8.60 -4.63
CA GLY A 160 5.30 7.97 -4.29
C GLY A 160 6.25 8.88 -3.52
N ILE A 161 6.92 8.33 -2.49
CA ILE A 161 8.08 8.96 -1.88
C ILE A 161 9.27 8.68 -2.78
N VAL A 162 9.91 9.75 -3.25
CA VAL A 162 10.97 9.68 -4.27
C VAL A 162 12.26 10.25 -3.69
N ASP A 163 13.22 9.38 -3.44
CA ASP A 163 14.57 9.80 -2.99
C ASP A 163 15.43 10.27 -4.18
N SER A 164 16.57 10.84 -3.89
CA SER A 164 17.49 11.47 -4.84
C SER A 164 18.00 10.55 -5.95
N ASN A 165 17.96 9.23 -5.73
CA ASN A 165 18.40 8.17 -6.65
C ASN A 165 17.25 7.53 -7.46
N ALA A 166 16.01 7.96 -7.25
CA ALA A 166 14.83 7.45 -7.94
C ALA A 166 14.39 8.40 -9.09
N ASP A 167 13.56 7.88 -9.99
CA ASP A 167 13.01 8.61 -11.13
C ASP A 167 11.59 9.08 -10.85
N PRO A 168 11.31 10.40 -10.82
CA PRO A 168 9.99 10.96 -10.54
C PRO A 168 9.03 10.91 -11.74
N GLU A 169 9.51 10.70 -12.99
CA GLU A 169 8.69 10.86 -14.20
C GLU A 169 7.49 9.90 -14.27
N LEU A 170 7.60 8.76 -13.61
CA LEU A 170 6.54 7.75 -13.57
C LEU A 170 5.51 7.95 -12.45
N ILE A 171 5.69 8.96 -11.60
CA ILE A 171 4.88 9.20 -10.41
C ILE A 171 3.94 10.38 -10.66
N ASP A 172 2.65 10.20 -10.41
CA ASP A 172 1.65 11.26 -10.62
C ASP A 172 1.69 12.31 -9.49
N TYR A 173 1.93 11.85 -8.25
CA TYR A 173 2.01 12.67 -7.04
C TYR A 173 3.33 12.37 -6.34
N VAL A 174 4.37 13.12 -6.72
CA VAL A 174 5.72 12.96 -6.19
C VAL A 174 5.82 13.59 -4.80
N ILE A 175 6.38 12.87 -3.85
CA ILE A 175 6.79 13.39 -2.54
C ILE A 175 8.32 13.30 -2.48
N PRO A 176 9.06 14.37 -2.81
CA PRO A 176 10.52 14.35 -2.74
C PRO A 176 10.97 14.25 -1.29
N GLY A 177 11.76 13.23 -0.98
CA GLY A 177 12.23 13.06 0.39
C GLY A 177 12.97 11.75 0.62
N ASN A 178 13.46 11.58 1.84
CA ASN A 178 14.24 10.43 2.26
C ASN A 178 13.31 9.23 2.57
N ASP A 179 13.52 8.13 1.87
CA ASP A 179 12.79 6.86 2.01
C ASP A 179 13.54 5.82 2.85
N ASP A 180 14.75 6.15 3.36
CA ASP A 180 15.60 5.26 4.15
C ASP A 180 15.46 5.46 5.66
N ALA A 181 15.38 6.73 6.09
CA ALA A 181 15.42 7.07 7.49
C ALA A 181 14.06 6.80 8.17
N LEU A 182 14.07 6.00 9.23
CA LEU A 182 12.85 5.71 10.02
C LEU A 182 12.12 6.97 10.50
N ARG A 183 12.87 8.04 10.81
CA ARG A 183 12.28 9.33 11.23
C ARG A 183 11.47 9.96 10.10
N SER A 184 11.99 9.93 8.87
CA SER A 184 11.28 10.44 7.69
C SER A 184 10.04 9.62 7.38
N ILE A 185 10.19 8.28 7.36
CA ILE A 185 9.08 7.34 7.15
C ILE A 185 7.97 7.54 8.18
N ASN A 186 8.33 7.69 9.47
CA ASN A 186 7.36 7.97 10.53
C ASN A 186 6.66 9.33 10.38
N LEU A 187 7.36 10.34 9.86
CA LEU A 187 6.76 11.64 9.57
C LEU A 187 5.70 11.52 8.47
N TYR A 188 6.04 10.87 7.34
CA TYR A 188 5.07 10.62 6.27
C TYR A 188 3.90 9.78 6.77
N LYS A 189 4.18 8.68 7.50
CA LYS A 189 3.15 7.85 8.12
C LYS A 189 2.14 8.68 8.92
N LYS A 190 2.63 9.59 9.76
CA LYS A 190 1.77 10.46 10.58
C LYS A 190 0.78 11.25 9.73
N TYR A 191 1.26 11.98 8.72
CA TYR A 191 0.41 12.77 7.84
C TYR A 191 -0.57 11.90 7.04
N LEU A 192 -0.13 10.74 6.53
CA LEU A 192 -0.99 9.80 5.83
C LEU A 192 -2.12 9.28 6.74
N ILE A 193 -1.81 8.90 7.98
CA ILE A 193 -2.80 8.45 8.97
C ILE A 193 -3.82 9.54 9.28
N GLU A 194 -3.34 10.76 9.56
CA GLU A 194 -4.21 11.90 9.87
C GLU A 194 -5.16 12.19 8.70
N THR A 195 -4.65 12.19 7.47
CA THR A 195 -5.46 12.43 6.26
C THR A 195 -6.51 11.35 6.03
N ILE A 196 -6.16 10.07 6.20
CA ILE A 196 -7.12 8.97 6.00
C ILE A 196 -8.20 9.00 7.07
N LYS A 197 -7.85 9.28 8.32
CA LYS A 197 -8.82 9.40 9.42
C LYS A 197 -9.77 10.57 9.22
N ASP A 198 -9.24 11.72 8.81
CA ASP A 198 -10.05 12.92 8.52
C ASP A 198 -11.06 12.66 7.41
N ALA A 199 -10.61 12.04 6.30
CA ALA A 199 -11.49 11.65 5.21
C ALA A 199 -12.55 10.59 5.61
N SER A 200 -12.20 9.68 6.52
CA SER A 200 -13.15 8.66 7.02
C SER A 200 -14.23 9.31 7.90
N ASN A 201 -13.85 10.23 8.77
CA ASN A 201 -14.80 10.98 9.61
C ASN A 201 -15.75 11.83 8.75
N PHE A 202 -15.26 12.38 7.64
CA PHE A 202 -16.09 13.13 6.70
C PHE A 202 -17.22 12.25 6.13
N ILE A 203 -16.92 11.01 5.74
CA ILE A 203 -17.91 10.05 5.21
C ILE A 203 -18.97 9.69 6.27
N GLU A 204 -18.54 9.49 7.52
CA GLU A 204 -19.47 9.17 8.62
C GLU A 204 -20.44 10.32 8.87
N ASN A 205 -19.95 11.55 8.93
CA ASN A 205 -20.77 12.73 9.14
C ASN A 205 -21.77 12.98 7.99
N GLU A 206 -21.39 12.72 6.71
CA GLU A 206 -22.32 12.84 5.57
C GLU A 206 -23.45 11.81 5.66
N LYS A 207 -23.14 10.54 6.00
CA LYS A 207 -24.16 9.49 6.17
C LYS A 207 -25.15 9.79 7.30
N ASP A 208 -24.68 10.32 8.42
CA ASP A 208 -25.53 10.70 9.53
C ASP A 208 -26.46 11.86 9.17
N THR A 209 -25.98 12.79 8.33
CA THR A 209 -26.78 13.93 7.85
C THR A 209 -27.87 13.44 6.90
N GLU A 210 -27.55 12.57 5.94
CA GLU A 210 -28.54 12.00 4.99
C GLU A 210 -29.60 11.14 5.69
N GLN A 211 -29.25 10.39 6.74
CA GLN A 211 -30.21 9.59 7.53
C GLN A 211 -31.16 10.48 8.33
N ASN A 212 -30.67 11.60 8.87
CA ASN A 212 -31.49 12.56 9.62
C ASN A 212 -32.45 13.35 8.73
N GLU A 213 -32.12 13.55 7.44
CA GLU A 213 -33.00 14.19 6.46
C GLU A 213 -34.11 13.26 5.94
N GLN A 214 -33.84 11.95 5.85
CA GLN A 214 -34.85 10.96 5.43
C GLN A 214 -35.86 10.59 6.53
N THR A 215 -35.58 10.99 7.78
CA THR A 215 -36.45 10.68 8.93
C THR A 215 -37.36 11.87 9.33
N LYS A 216 -37.29 12.97 8.57
CA LYS A 216 -38.18 14.13 8.74
C LYS A 216 -39.19 14.20 7.61
#